data_cdf42130080460c7fcdb8deacdcecd8c
#
_entry.id   cdf42130080460c7fcdb8deacdcecd8c
#
_cell.length_a   1.000
_cell.length_b   1.000
_cell.length_c   1.000
_cell.angle_alpha   90.00
_cell.angle_beta   90.00
_cell.angle_gamma   90.00
#
_symmetry.space_group_name_H-M   'P 1'
#
loop_
_entity.id
_entity.type
_entity.pdbx_description
1 polymer ?
#
loop_
_entity_poly.entity_id
_entity_poly.type
_entity_poly.pdbx_seq_one_letter_code
_entity_poly.pdbx_strand_id
1 'polypeptide(L)'
;MTAGLRFDEEMRGFWAPTDAPDAGDIQQYLDAADAGKRAARPLVLRLTLSTDDVEALAGDLDRAMHAEGYVTVGGGTGDVALAGGRVELVVADDALTPTTRHMRYLLPLPSAGLHLEGFKELQEGDLTQLWGASTTLYCTITRGGPRGELVGRGVVHIAPAAFAHQVSTMRITGEHGELRRLELLAQFGAAFFGALWHEYGTVVHRSTRIARHAPPRPHRPLDLPPAQVHPYRTDDGVDLRLTRYRGGDKGPVVLVHGMGANPLTYTLDTVKPNLAEYLVAHGYDVWIQEWRGSTQLPASTGQFNADDVANLDHPAAEKAIAALTGRRDLHWVTHCVGSMTWMMATLAGTTTPASLLLSSVGAHPIAPRLTRLKARLRAPGMLHRLGVQLMTTDSYDDESLGAKAFDALLRFNPIPREERCASSVCRRLSFIYGISVHHAAVDELTHATLHELFGVTDLTMMTHLATCARVGHLVAADGRDVYMPNVKRAQLPITLFHGAHNLVWLPESTKQTYDWLVGELGPDGFERILFDNHGHQDNMMGAQSAQAAFPAVVRHLERAGA
;
A
#
# COMPACT_ATOMS: atom_id res chain seq x y z
N MET A 1 -36.00 -4.74 10.84
CA MET A 1 -36.07 -3.65 9.83
C MET A 1 -34.95 -3.91 8.85
N THR A 2 -35.23 -3.88 7.55
CA THR A 2 -34.23 -4.02 6.49
C THR A 2 -33.29 -2.82 6.51
N ALA A 3 -32.03 -3.04 6.23
CA ALA A 3 -31.02 -2.00 6.14
C ALA A 3 -30.89 -1.52 4.70
N GLY A 4 -31.05 -0.23 4.45
CA GLY A 4 -30.84 0.34 3.14
C GLY A 4 -29.39 0.79 2.94
N LEU A 5 -29.02 1.04 1.67
CA LEU A 5 -27.75 1.65 1.28
C LEU A 5 -28.02 2.88 0.40
N ARG A 6 -27.24 3.94 0.60
CA ARG A 6 -27.32 5.16 -0.23
C ARG A 6 -25.91 5.74 -0.43
N PHE A 7 -25.64 6.23 -1.67
CA PHE A 7 -24.41 6.96 -2.00
C PHE A 7 -24.60 7.86 -3.23
N ASP A 8 -23.70 8.82 -3.38
CA ASP A 8 -23.72 9.77 -4.48
C ASP A 8 -22.68 9.39 -5.55
N GLU A 9 -23.04 9.55 -6.84
CA GLU A 9 -22.18 9.27 -7.98
C GLU A 9 -22.19 10.46 -8.94
N GLU A 10 -21.00 10.96 -9.32
CA GLU A 10 -20.86 11.98 -10.34
C GLU A 10 -20.00 11.47 -11.49
N MET A 11 -20.56 11.57 -12.72
CA MET A 11 -19.87 11.23 -13.96
C MET A 11 -19.89 12.40 -14.93
N ARG A 12 -18.78 12.66 -15.61
CA ARG A 12 -18.63 13.78 -16.55
C ARG A 12 -18.01 13.33 -17.87
N GLY A 13 -18.49 13.91 -18.97
CA GLY A 13 -17.96 13.70 -20.31
C GLY A 13 -18.66 14.51 -21.36
N PHE A 14 -18.80 13.94 -22.57
CA PHE A 14 -19.36 14.66 -23.72
C PHE A 14 -20.25 13.75 -24.56
N TRP A 15 -21.14 14.36 -25.34
CA TRP A 15 -22.05 13.67 -26.25
C TRP A 15 -22.19 14.42 -27.58
N ALA A 16 -22.58 13.72 -28.62
CA ALA A 16 -22.97 14.34 -29.89
C ALA A 16 -24.23 13.70 -30.46
N PRO A 17 -25.04 14.46 -31.23
CA PRO A 17 -26.12 13.91 -32.02
C PRO A 17 -25.58 12.89 -33.02
N THR A 18 -26.31 11.80 -33.21
CA THR A 18 -26.06 10.79 -34.24
C THR A 18 -27.36 10.11 -34.61
N ASP A 19 -27.51 9.76 -35.88
CA ASP A 19 -28.60 8.96 -36.45
C ASP A 19 -28.13 7.54 -36.86
N ALA A 20 -26.82 7.26 -36.69
CA ALA A 20 -26.26 5.96 -37.03
C ALA A 20 -26.87 4.86 -36.14
N PRO A 21 -27.39 3.76 -36.72
CA PRO A 21 -27.93 2.65 -35.94
C PRO A 21 -26.85 2.07 -35.00
N ASP A 22 -27.31 1.45 -33.90
CA ASP A 22 -26.40 0.80 -32.98
C ASP A 22 -25.85 -0.48 -33.61
N ALA A 23 -24.55 -0.51 -33.85
CA ALA A 23 -23.84 -1.67 -34.37
C ALA A 23 -23.15 -2.49 -33.27
N GLY A 24 -23.40 -2.15 -32.00
CA GLY A 24 -22.70 -2.81 -30.87
C GLY A 24 -21.21 -2.43 -30.76
N ASP A 25 -20.78 -1.36 -31.45
CA ASP A 25 -19.39 -0.93 -31.51
C ASP A 25 -19.13 0.24 -30.55
N ILE A 26 -18.30 0.02 -29.53
CA ILE A 26 -17.85 1.04 -28.59
C ILE A 26 -17.21 2.24 -29.29
N GLN A 27 -16.57 2.04 -30.45
CA GLN A 27 -15.91 3.11 -31.18
C GLN A 27 -16.88 4.22 -31.56
N GLN A 28 -18.15 3.90 -31.85
CA GLN A 28 -19.18 4.91 -32.15
C GLN A 28 -19.47 5.85 -30.99
N TYR A 29 -19.39 5.33 -29.72
CA TYR A 29 -19.56 6.15 -28.51
C TYR A 29 -18.36 7.07 -28.28
N LEU A 30 -17.14 6.57 -28.52
CA LEU A 30 -15.91 7.34 -28.40
C LEU A 30 -15.84 8.46 -29.43
N ASP A 31 -16.19 8.16 -30.69
CA ASP A 31 -16.25 9.15 -31.79
C ASP A 31 -17.29 10.24 -31.50
N ALA A 32 -18.45 9.87 -30.97
CA ALA A 32 -19.49 10.80 -30.56
C ALA A 32 -19.04 11.69 -29.39
N ALA A 33 -18.36 11.11 -28.40
CA ALA A 33 -17.80 11.87 -27.27
C ALA A 33 -16.74 12.88 -27.74
N ASP A 34 -15.86 12.49 -28.65
CA ASP A 34 -14.85 13.37 -29.25
C ASP A 34 -15.46 14.49 -30.07
N ALA A 35 -16.51 14.19 -30.86
CA ALA A 35 -17.27 15.20 -31.58
C ALA A 35 -17.96 16.15 -30.61
N GLY A 36 -18.58 15.64 -29.55
CA GLY A 36 -19.20 16.42 -28.50
C GLY A 36 -18.23 17.33 -27.75
N LYS A 37 -17.01 16.84 -27.48
CA LYS A 37 -15.95 17.64 -26.89
C LYS A 37 -15.53 18.82 -27.75
N ARG A 38 -15.38 18.59 -29.07
CA ARG A 38 -15.07 19.66 -30.04
C ARG A 38 -16.21 20.67 -30.14
N ALA A 39 -17.46 20.23 -30.01
CA ALA A 39 -18.65 21.06 -30.08
C ALA A 39 -19.08 21.67 -28.72
N ALA A 40 -18.27 21.50 -27.65
CA ALA A 40 -18.55 21.93 -26.29
C ALA A 40 -19.94 21.48 -25.79
N ARG A 41 -20.29 20.20 -26.02
CA ARG A 41 -21.55 19.59 -25.57
C ARG A 41 -21.29 18.66 -24.36
N PRO A 42 -21.24 19.17 -23.13
CA PRO A 42 -21.01 18.36 -21.96
C PRO A 42 -22.19 17.41 -21.69
N LEU A 43 -21.88 16.25 -21.16
CA LEU A 43 -22.81 15.31 -20.53
C LEU A 43 -22.37 15.11 -19.09
N VAL A 44 -23.26 15.44 -18.16
CA VAL A 44 -22.94 15.31 -16.71
C VAL A 44 -24.09 14.61 -16.02
N LEU A 45 -23.77 13.55 -15.28
CA LEU A 45 -24.70 12.81 -14.44
C LEU A 45 -24.34 13.08 -12.98
N ARG A 46 -25.33 13.53 -12.18
CA ARG A 46 -25.22 13.66 -10.72
C ARG A 46 -26.35 12.86 -10.12
N LEU A 47 -26.00 11.69 -9.61
CA LEU A 47 -26.94 10.68 -9.18
C LEU A 47 -26.79 10.41 -7.69
N THR A 48 -27.89 10.12 -7.03
CA THR A 48 -27.93 9.42 -5.74
C THR A 48 -28.51 8.04 -5.98
N LEU A 49 -27.71 7.01 -5.71
CA LEU A 49 -28.11 5.61 -5.82
C LEU A 49 -28.56 5.10 -4.44
N SER A 50 -29.67 4.34 -4.41
CA SER A 50 -30.19 3.80 -3.15
C SER A 50 -30.88 2.45 -3.32
N THR A 51 -30.84 1.65 -2.27
CA THR A 51 -31.67 0.44 -2.09
C THR A 51 -32.20 0.41 -0.67
N ASP A 52 -33.39 -0.16 -0.47
CA ASP A 52 -34.00 -0.34 0.84
C ASP A 52 -33.55 -1.62 1.55
N ASP A 53 -32.87 -2.53 0.84
CA ASP A 53 -32.40 -3.80 1.36
C ASP A 53 -31.01 -4.13 0.78
N VAL A 54 -29.97 -3.75 1.52
CA VAL A 54 -28.58 -3.97 1.12
C VAL A 54 -28.16 -5.45 1.23
N GLU A 55 -28.79 -6.22 2.13
CA GLU A 55 -28.50 -7.65 2.29
C GLU A 55 -29.07 -8.44 1.10
N ALA A 56 -30.28 -8.12 0.69
CA ALA A 56 -30.88 -8.71 -0.51
C ALA A 56 -30.13 -8.33 -1.78
N LEU A 57 -29.65 -7.07 -1.89
CA LEU A 57 -28.82 -6.62 -3.00
C LEU A 57 -27.45 -7.32 -3.02
N ALA A 58 -26.82 -7.50 -1.86
CA ALA A 58 -25.54 -8.21 -1.76
C ALA A 58 -25.66 -9.72 -2.06
N GLY A 59 -26.83 -10.30 -1.81
CA GLY A 59 -27.14 -11.71 -2.12
C GLY A 59 -27.50 -11.95 -3.60
N ASP A 60 -27.98 -10.90 -4.28
CA ASP A 60 -28.44 -10.97 -5.66
C ASP A 60 -28.21 -9.62 -6.35
N LEU A 61 -27.10 -9.52 -7.07
CA LEU A 61 -26.68 -8.29 -7.76
C LEU A 61 -27.45 -8.00 -9.07
N ASP A 62 -28.32 -8.92 -9.51
CA ASP A 62 -29.26 -8.66 -10.59
C ASP A 62 -30.39 -7.71 -10.14
N ARG A 63 -30.50 -7.47 -8.82
CA ARG A 63 -31.42 -6.48 -8.28
C ARG A 63 -30.96 -5.07 -8.60
N ALA A 64 -31.92 -4.24 -8.97
CA ALA A 64 -31.64 -2.85 -9.32
C ALA A 64 -31.60 -1.95 -8.08
N MET A 65 -30.78 -0.92 -8.15
CA MET A 65 -30.83 0.25 -7.28
C MET A 65 -31.72 1.34 -7.88
N HIS A 66 -32.35 2.12 -7.04
CA HIS A 66 -33.03 3.36 -7.43
C HIS A 66 -32.00 4.45 -7.70
N ALA A 67 -32.24 5.27 -8.74
CA ALA A 67 -31.43 6.41 -9.09
C ALA A 67 -32.28 7.68 -9.09
N GLU A 68 -31.87 8.67 -8.30
CA GLU A 68 -32.43 10.01 -8.27
C GLU A 68 -31.35 11.02 -8.63
N GLY A 69 -31.72 12.23 -9.05
CA GLY A 69 -30.76 13.31 -9.32
C GLY A 69 -31.00 14.02 -10.62
N TYR A 70 -29.93 14.48 -11.25
CA TYR A 70 -29.99 15.34 -12.42
C TYR A 70 -29.01 14.89 -13.50
N VAL A 71 -29.42 15.07 -14.76
CA VAL A 71 -28.56 14.90 -15.94
C VAL A 71 -28.49 16.21 -16.70
N THR A 72 -27.28 16.69 -16.97
CA THR A 72 -27.06 17.85 -17.85
C THR A 72 -26.74 17.33 -19.25
N VAL A 73 -27.61 17.61 -20.22
CA VAL A 73 -27.38 17.32 -21.64
C VAL A 73 -27.04 18.64 -22.32
N GLY A 74 -25.76 18.93 -22.52
CA GLY A 74 -25.28 20.18 -23.11
C GLY A 74 -25.80 20.41 -24.51
N GLY A 75 -26.17 21.66 -24.82
CA GLY A 75 -26.79 22.07 -26.11
C GLY A 75 -28.15 22.71 -25.92
N GLY A 76 -28.62 22.97 -24.66
CA GLY A 76 -29.81 23.80 -24.44
C GLY A 76 -30.79 23.36 -23.35
N THR A 77 -30.62 22.18 -22.74
CA THR A 77 -31.62 21.64 -21.78
C THR A 77 -31.32 21.93 -20.30
N GLY A 78 -30.10 22.44 -19.95
CA GLY A 78 -29.70 22.62 -18.54
C GLY A 78 -29.70 21.31 -17.73
N ASP A 79 -29.88 21.41 -16.41
CA ASP A 79 -30.01 20.25 -15.52
C ASP A 79 -31.45 19.71 -15.58
N VAL A 80 -31.60 18.46 -16.00
CA VAL A 80 -32.88 17.76 -16.11
C VAL A 80 -33.02 16.74 -14.99
N ALA A 81 -34.09 16.84 -14.20
CA ALA A 81 -34.37 15.92 -13.11
C ALA A 81 -34.77 14.53 -13.62
N LEU A 82 -34.29 13.47 -12.96
CA LEU A 82 -34.74 12.11 -13.19
C LEU A 82 -36.15 11.87 -12.61
N ALA A 83 -36.90 10.98 -13.24
CA ALA A 83 -38.14 10.44 -12.67
C ALA A 83 -38.12 8.91 -12.70
N GLY A 84 -37.77 8.30 -11.56
CA GLY A 84 -37.74 6.85 -11.42
C GLY A 84 -36.58 6.18 -12.15
N GLY A 85 -35.36 6.72 -11.99
CA GLY A 85 -34.14 6.11 -12.55
C GLY A 85 -33.81 4.77 -11.89
N ARG A 86 -33.14 3.88 -12.63
CA ARG A 86 -32.77 2.54 -12.20
C ARG A 86 -31.35 2.19 -12.64
N VAL A 87 -30.61 1.56 -11.75
CA VAL A 87 -29.26 1.03 -12.04
C VAL A 87 -29.21 -0.44 -11.68
N GLU A 88 -28.92 -1.27 -12.67
CA GLU A 88 -28.71 -2.70 -12.56
C GLU A 88 -27.20 -2.95 -12.49
N LEU A 89 -26.75 -3.61 -11.42
CA LEU A 89 -25.31 -3.67 -11.12
C LEU A 89 -24.56 -4.72 -11.92
N VAL A 90 -25.21 -5.86 -12.20
CA VAL A 90 -24.61 -6.95 -12.99
C VAL A 90 -25.69 -7.62 -13.82
N VAL A 91 -25.71 -7.37 -15.10
CA VAL A 91 -26.68 -7.97 -16.04
C VAL A 91 -25.91 -8.88 -16.99
N ALA A 92 -26.34 -10.15 -17.09
CA ALA A 92 -25.84 -11.05 -18.12
C ALA A 92 -26.45 -10.61 -19.47
N ASP A 93 -25.63 -10.42 -20.48
CA ASP A 93 -26.10 -10.14 -21.84
C ASP A 93 -25.94 -11.40 -22.70
N ASP A 94 -27.05 -12.14 -22.87
CA ASP A 94 -27.09 -13.37 -23.66
C ASP A 94 -26.84 -13.12 -25.17
N ALA A 95 -26.79 -11.85 -25.59
CA ALA A 95 -26.66 -11.49 -27.01
C ALA A 95 -25.20 -11.30 -27.46
N LEU A 96 -24.25 -11.05 -26.55
CA LEU A 96 -22.87 -10.73 -26.92
C LEU A 96 -21.89 -11.88 -26.70
N THR A 97 -21.75 -12.39 -25.54
CA THR A 97 -21.03 -13.65 -25.21
C THR A 97 -21.40 -14.10 -23.80
N PRO A 98 -21.30 -15.39 -23.44
CA PRO A 98 -21.63 -15.88 -22.09
C PRO A 98 -20.76 -15.27 -20.97
N THR A 99 -19.71 -14.52 -21.31
CA THR A 99 -18.71 -13.99 -20.39
C THR A 99 -18.74 -12.45 -20.23
N THR A 100 -19.61 -11.73 -20.97
CA THR A 100 -19.69 -10.26 -20.87
C THR A 100 -20.86 -9.87 -19.98
N ARG A 101 -20.58 -9.11 -18.93
CA ARG A 101 -21.59 -8.55 -18.02
C ARG A 101 -21.55 -7.02 -18.08
N HIS A 102 -22.71 -6.40 -17.89
CA HIS A 102 -22.84 -4.95 -17.96
C HIS A 102 -23.44 -4.40 -16.66
N MET A 103 -22.98 -3.20 -16.26
CA MET A 103 -23.79 -2.34 -15.39
C MET A 103 -24.67 -1.49 -16.30
N ARG A 104 -25.97 -1.48 -16.06
CA ARG A 104 -26.92 -0.78 -16.92
C ARG A 104 -27.63 0.34 -16.16
N TYR A 105 -27.63 1.52 -16.75
CA TYR A 105 -28.27 2.71 -16.23
C TYR A 105 -29.50 3.04 -17.11
N LEU A 106 -30.67 3.16 -16.50
CA LEU A 106 -31.91 3.50 -17.15
C LEU A 106 -32.45 4.79 -16.54
N LEU A 107 -32.26 5.91 -17.20
CA LEU A 107 -32.45 7.25 -16.66
C LEU A 107 -33.49 8.03 -17.45
N PRO A 108 -34.80 8.00 -17.09
CA PRO A 108 -35.82 8.79 -17.72
C PRO A 108 -35.70 10.28 -17.39
N LEU A 109 -35.79 11.14 -18.40
CA LEU A 109 -35.67 12.59 -18.35
C LEU A 109 -36.96 13.27 -18.92
N PRO A 110 -38.10 13.11 -18.23
CA PRO A 110 -39.42 13.43 -18.83
C PRO A 110 -39.59 14.90 -19.14
N SER A 111 -39.03 15.83 -18.38
CA SER A 111 -39.14 17.27 -18.64
C SER A 111 -38.44 17.70 -19.95
N ALA A 112 -37.47 16.88 -20.42
CA ALA A 112 -36.81 17.09 -21.71
C ALA A 112 -37.36 16.18 -22.81
N GLY A 113 -38.30 15.29 -22.50
CA GLY A 113 -38.78 14.26 -23.42
C GLY A 113 -37.73 13.25 -23.85
N LEU A 114 -36.67 13.11 -23.05
CA LEU A 114 -35.50 12.27 -23.31
C LEU A 114 -35.44 11.06 -22.37
N HIS A 115 -34.69 10.07 -22.80
CA HIS A 115 -34.30 8.92 -22.02
C HIS A 115 -32.82 8.67 -22.26
N LEU A 116 -32.04 8.49 -21.18
CA LEU A 116 -30.64 8.11 -21.25
C LEU A 116 -30.51 6.65 -20.79
N GLU A 117 -29.98 5.82 -21.66
CA GLU A 117 -29.54 4.47 -21.32
C GLU A 117 -28.02 4.44 -21.37
N GLY A 118 -27.40 3.93 -20.32
CA GLY A 118 -25.94 3.80 -20.24
C GLY A 118 -25.54 2.39 -19.84
N PHE A 119 -24.39 1.94 -20.33
CA PHE A 119 -23.79 0.70 -19.90
C PHE A 119 -22.30 0.88 -19.61
N LYS A 120 -21.80 0.16 -18.62
CA LYS A 120 -20.37 -0.03 -18.40
C LYS A 120 -20.04 -1.45 -18.83
N GLU A 121 -19.13 -1.56 -19.78
CA GLU A 121 -18.69 -2.86 -20.28
C GLU A 121 -17.62 -3.43 -19.35
N LEU A 122 -17.94 -4.58 -18.79
CA LEU A 122 -17.06 -5.28 -17.90
C LEU A 122 -16.36 -6.40 -18.70
N GLN A 123 -15.22 -6.11 -19.36
CA GLN A 123 -14.44 -7.09 -20.13
C GLN A 123 -13.27 -7.66 -19.32
N GLU A 124 -12.92 -8.92 -19.60
CA GLU A 124 -11.70 -9.55 -19.08
C GLU A 124 -10.45 -8.80 -19.59
N GLY A 125 -9.64 -8.25 -18.68
CA GLY A 125 -8.43 -7.50 -19.06
C GLY A 125 -7.55 -7.07 -17.91
N ASP A 126 -6.51 -6.31 -18.20
CA ASP A 126 -5.55 -5.75 -17.26
C ASP A 126 -6.20 -4.74 -16.29
N LEU A 127 -5.68 -4.62 -15.07
CA LEU A 127 -6.19 -3.72 -14.01
C LEU A 127 -6.25 -2.23 -14.41
N THR A 128 -5.42 -1.78 -15.32
CA THR A 128 -5.49 -0.42 -15.87
C THR A 128 -6.72 -0.24 -16.76
N GLN A 129 -7.13 -1.30 -17.46
CA GLN A 129 -8.36 -1.36 -18.24
C GLN A 129 -9.59 -1.50 -17.34
N LEU A 130 -9.46 -2.20 -16.20
CA LEU A 130 -10.52 -2.40 -15.19
C LEU A 130 -10.98 -1.08 -14.57
N TRP A 131 -10.07 -0.15 -14.25
CA TRP A 131 -10.43 1.19 -13.81
C TRP A 131 -11.18 1.95 -14.90
N GLY A 132 -10.68 1.92 -16.13
CA GLY A 132 -11.37 2.51 -17.29
C GLY A 132 -12.76 1.90 -17.49
N ALA A 133 -12.86 0.58 -17.51
CA ALA A 133 -14.11 -0.16 -17.71
C ALA A 133 -15.14 0.11 -16.59
N SER A 134 -14.74 0.09 -15.31
CA SER A 134 -15.65 0.32 -14.18
C SER A 134 -16.06 1.79 -13.99
N THR A 135 -15.29 2.73 -14.53
CA THR A 135 -15.53 4.17 -14.38
C THR A 135 -16.07 4.83 -15.65
N THR A 136 -16.10 4.13 -16.78
CA THR A 136 -16.59 4.64 -18.08
C THR A 136 -18.01 4.16 -18.34
N LEU A 137 -18.94 5.08 -18.58
CA LEU A 137 -20.32 4.81 -18.97
C LEU A 137 -20.53 5.25 -20.42
N TYR A 138 -20.88 4.31 -21.28
CA TYR A 138 -21.28 4.55 -22.65
C TYR A 138 -22.77 4.86 -22.67
N CYS A 139 -23.14 6.02 -23.18
CA CYS A 139 -24.51 6.57 -23.09
C CYS A 139 -25.18 6.66 -24.44
N THR A 140 -26.40 6.16 -24.54
CA THR A 140 -27.34 6.38 -25.65
C THR A 140 -28.46 7.30 -25.18
N ILE A 141 -28.78 8.33 -25.95
CA ILE A 141 -29.86 9.29 -25.67
C ILE A 141 -30.93 9.10 -26.71
N THR A 142 -32.17 8.82 -26.27
CA THR A 142 -33.34 8.62 -27.12
C THR A 142 -34.44 9.59 -26.76
N ARG A 143 -35.39 9.83 -27.69
CA ARG A 143 -36.60 10.65 -27.50
C ARG A 143 -37.82 9.74 -27.48
N GLY A 144 -38.75 10.00 -26.56
CA GLY A 144 -39.99 9.24 -26.46
C GLY A 144 -39.90 7.90 -25.74
N GLY A 145 -38.76 7.62 -25.08
CA GLY A 145 -38.56 6.42 -24.26
C GLY A 145 -37.37 5.56 -24.67
N PRO A 146 -37.11 4.42 -24.00
CA PRO A 146 -35.91 3.58 -24.23
C PRO A 146 -35.76 3.05 -25.66
N ARG A 147 -36.89 2.82 -26.35
CA ARG A 147 -36.94 2.35 -27.76
C ARG A 147 -37.36 3.44 -28.71
N GLY A 148 -37.24 4.72 -28.29
CA GLY A 148 -37.62 5.87 -29.09
C GLY A 148 -36.61 6.24 -30.15
N GLU A 149 -36.81 7.42 -30.76
CA GLU A 149 -35.89 7.97 -31.75
C GLU A 149 -34.51 8.23 -31.14
N LEU A 150 -33.45 7.76 -31.80
CA LEU A 150 -32.08 8.03 -31.40
C LEU A 150 -31.76 9.52 -31.54
N VAL A 151 -31.29 10.15 -30.47
CA VAL A 151 -30.91 11.57 -30.45
C VAL A 151 -29.39 11.72 -30.52
N GLY A 152 -28.65 10.82 -29.85
CA GLY A 152 -27.18 10.86 -29.86
C GLY A 152 -26.55 9.86 -28.93
N ARG A 153 -25.20 9.87 -28.94
CA ARG A 153 -24.37 9.04 -28.09
C ARG A 153 -23.31 9.85 -27.37
N GLY A 154 -22.78 9.32 -26.30
CA GLY A 154 -21.70 9.95 -25.54
C GLY A 154 -21.01 9.02 -24.59
N VAL A 155 -19.97 9.54 -23.96
CA VAL A 155 -19.21 8.81 -22.94
C VAL A 155 -19.00 9.72 -21.72
N VAL A 156 -19.23 9.19 -20.53
CA VAL A 156 -18.93 9.88 -19.27
C VAL A 156 -18.04 9.01 -18.39
N HIS A 157 -17.24 9.66 -17.55
CA HIS A 157 -16.29 8.98 -16.68
C HIS A 157 -16.44 9.46 -15.24
N ILE A 158 -16.19 8.55 -14.29
CA ILE A 158 -16.00 8.91 -12.90
C ILE A 158 -14.54 9.35 -12.73
N ALA A 159 -14.31 10.63 -12.40
CA ALA A 159 -12.98 11.13 -12.09
C ALA A 159 -12.51 10.55 -10.73
N PRO A 160 -11.18 10.37 -10.49
CA PRO A 160 -10.68 9.84 -9.22
C PRO A 160 -11.17 10.58 -7.97
N ALA A 161 -11.31 11.91 -8.05
CA ALA A 161 -11.86 12.71 -6.95
C ALA A 161 -13.36 12.47 -6.74
N ALA A 162 -14.13 12.27 -7.83
CA ALA A 162 -15.56 11.93 -7.74
C ALA A 162 -15.76 10.52 -7.16
N PHE A 163 -14.91 9.56 -7.51
CA PHE A 163 -14.92 8.22 -6.92
C PHE A 163 -14.61 8.25 -5.41
N ALA A 164 -13.59 9.02 -4.99
CA ALA A 164 -13.32 9.21 -3.58
C ALA A 164 -14.51 9.84 -2.82
N HIS A 165 -15.19 10.79 -3.46
CA HIS A 165 -16.43 11.38 -2.93
C HIS A 165 -17.54 10.33 -2.85
N GLN A 166 -17.78 9.55 -3.90
CA GLN A 166 -18.76 8.46 -3.93
C GLN A 166 -18.56 7.50 -2.75
N VAL A 167 -17.33 7.03 -2.51
CA VAL A 167 -17.02 6.16 -1.38
C VAL A 167 -17.28 6.86 -0.04
N SER A 168 -16.97 8.15 0.08
CA SER A 168 -17.18 8.93 1.32
C SER A 168 -18.66 9.18 1.64
N THR A 169 -19.53 9.12 0.63
CA THR A 169 -20.98 9.32 0.79
C THR A 169 -21.74 8.01 1.05
N MET A 170 -21.09 6.86 0.92
CA MET A 170 -21.71 5.54 1.19
C MET A 170 -22.14 5.45 2.67
N ARG A 171 -23.43 5.19 2.87
CA ARG A 171 -24.00 5.05 4.21
C ARG A 171 -25.13 4.04 4.24
N ILE A 172 -25.19 3.27 5.31
CA ILE A 172 -26.31 2.41 5.62
C ILE A 172 -27.42 3.26 6.24
N THR A 173 -28.62 3.11 5.72
CA THR A 173 -29.84 3.78 6.21
C THR A 173 -30.64 2.82 7.09
N GLY A 174 -31.48 3.38 7.98
CA GLY A 174 -32.23 2.63 9.00
C GLY A 174 -31.60 2.70 10.39
N GLU A 175 -32.33 2.22 11.39
CA GLU A 175 -31.86 2.20 12.79
C GLU A 175 -31.01 0.96 13.06
N HIS A 176 -29.68 1.12 12.96
CA HIS A 176 -28.70 0.06 13.21
C HIS A 176 -27.52 0.61 14.02
N GLY A 177 -26.94 -0.21 14.89
CA GLY A 177 -25.72 0.13 15.62
C GLY A 177 -24.52 0.29 14.66
N GLU A 178 -23.51 1.07 15.05
CA GLU A 178 -22.36 1.38 14.21
C GLU A 178 -21.61 0.13 13.69
N LEU A 179 -21.44 -0.89 14.53
CA LEU A 179 -20.80 -2.15 14.14
C LEU A 179 -21.59 -2.86 13.02
N ARG A 180 -22.92 -2.88 13.12
CA ARG A 180 -23.76 -3.50 12.08
C ARG A 180 -23.73 -2.72 10.77
N ARG A 181 -23.66 -1.38 10.82
CA ARG A 181 -23.49 -0.54 9.63
C ARG A 181 -22.18 -0.82 8.91
N LEU A 182 -21.08 -0.95 9.65
CA LEU A 182 -19.78 -1.31 9.08
C LEU A 182 -19.78 -2.72 8.46
N GLU A 183 -20.42 -3.67 9.13
CA GLU A 183 -20.55 -5.04 8.61
C GLU A 183 -21.34 -5.08 7.29
N LEU A 184 -22.46 -4.36 7.20
CA LEU A 184 -23.29 -4.29 6.00
C LEU A 184 -22.58 -3.59 4.84
N LEU A 185 -21.85 -2.50 5.09
CA LEU A 185 -20.99 -1.86 4.08
C LEU A 185 -19.91 -2.80 3.57
N ALA A 186 -19.30 -3.58 4.48
CA ALA A 186 -18.29 -4.56 4.13
C ALA A 186 -18.88 -5.74 3.31
N GLN A 187 -20.10 -6.19 3.65
CA GLN A 187 -20.80 -7.23 2.90
C GLN A 187 -21.18 -6.77 1.49
N PHE A 188 -21.75 -5.57 1.35
CA PHE A 188 -22.05 -4.99 0.04
C PHE A 188 -20.79 -4.80 -0.80
N GLY A 189 -19.74 -4.23 -0.20
CA GLY A 189 -18.45 -4.07 -0.86
C GLY A 189 -17.86 -5.41 -1.34
N ALA A 190 -17.91 -6.44 -0.50
CA ALA A 190 -17.43 -7.78 -0.84
C ALA A 190 -18.28 -8.44 -1.95
N ALA A 191 -19.60 -8.27 -1.94
CA ALA A 191 -20.48 -8.82 -2.96
C ALA A 191 -20.33 -8.07 -4.29
N PHE A 192 -20.42 -6.74 -4.26
CA PHE A 192 -20.32 -5.89 -5.46
C PHE A 192 -18.94 -6.01 -6.13
N PHE A 193 -17.87 -5.81 -5.35
CA PHE A 193 -16.53 -5.97 -5.88
C PHE A 193 -16.17 -7.45 -6.10
N GLY A 194 -16.73 -8.38 -5.33
CA GLY A 194 -16.55 -9.82 -5.52
C GLY A 194 -17.14 -10.33 -6.83
N ALA A 195 -18.30 -9.82 -7.25
CA ALA A 195 -18.90 -10.18 -8.54
C ALA A 195 -18.10 -9.60 -9.72
N LEU A 196 -17.66 -8.33 -9.62
CA LEU A 196 -16.73 -7.75 -10.58
C LEU A 196 -15.44 -8.58 -10.68
N TRP A 197 -14.98 -9.15 -9.56
CA TRP A 197 -13.78 -9.97 -9.50
C TRP A 197 -13.97 -11.40 -10.02
N HIS A 198 -15.13 -12.01 -9.85
CA HIS A 198 -15.42 -13.35 -10.36
C HIS A 198 -15.33 -13.40 -11.89
N GLU A 199 -15.71 -12.31 -12.55
CA GLU A 199 -15.60 -12.17 -14.00
C GLU A 199 -14.19 -11.80 -14.48
N TYR A 200 -13.42 -11.05 -13.67
CA TYR A 200 -12.09 -10.55 -14.05
C TYR A 200 -10.93 -11.35 -13.47
N GLY A 201 -11.21 -12.24 -12.53
CA GLY A 201 -10.22 -12.95 -11.74
C GLY A 201 -10.14 -14.44 -12.03
N THR A 202 -9.85 -14.86 -13.26
CA THR A 202 -9.63 -16.29 -13.59
C THR A 202 -8.46 -16.94 -12.85
N VAL A 203 -7.77 -16.22 -11.96
CA VAL A 203 -6.71 -16.77 -11.09
C VAL A 203 -6.85 -16.21 -9.68
N VAL A 204 -7.95 -16.47 -8.98
CA VAL A 204 -7.98 -16.29 -7.53
C VAL A 204 -7.89 -17.64 -6.85
N HIS A 205 -6.67 -18.07 -6.61
CA HIS A 205 -6.41 -19.07 -5.60
C HIS A 205 -7.08 -18.66 -4.29
N ARG A 206 -7.65 -19.62 -3.57
CA ARG A 206 -8.16 -19.41 -2.21
C ARG A 206 -7.09 -18.63 -1.43
N SER A 207 -7.51 -17.54 -0.79
CA SER A 207 -6.63 -16.76 0.07
C SER A 207 -6.08 -17.68 1.16
N THR A 208 -4.76 -17.88 1.15
CA THR A 208 -4.09 -18.62 2.23
C THR A 208 -3.98 -17.71 3.43
N ARG A 209 -4.59 -18.11 4.54
CA ARG A 209 -4.47 -17.48 5.84
C ARG A 209 -3.60 -18.34 6.75
N ILE A 210 -3.13 -17.74 7.82
CA ILE A 210 -2.35 -18.44 8.83
C ILE A 210 -3.32 -19.31 9.64
N ALA A 211 -3.07 -20.59 9.74
CA ALA A 211 -3.80 -21.47 10.64
C ALA A 211 -3.27 -21.25 12.07
N ARG A 212 -4.02 -20.49 12.90
CA ARG A 212 -3.61 -20.10 14.27
C ARG A 212 -3.19 -21.27 15.15
N HIS A 213 -3.79 -22.42 14.95
CA HIS A 213 -3.55 -23.61 15.75
C HIS A 213 -2.72 -24.69 15.01
N ALA A 214 -2.10 -24.33 13.88
CA ALA A 214 -1.18 -25.24 13.21
C ALA A 214 0.05 -25.49 14.11
N PRO A 215 0.62 -26.71 14.06
CA PRO A 215 1.89 -26.95 14.71
C PRO A 215 2.95 -26.02 14.10
N PRO A 216 3.94 -25.55 14.92
CA PRO A 216 5.04 -24.76 14.40
C PRO A 216 5.75 -25.49 13.28
N ARG A 217 6.16 -24.76 12.24
CA ARG A 217 6.95 -25.38 11.18
C ARG A 217 8.32 -25.84 11.74
N PRO A 218 8.94 -26.84 11.12
CA PRO A 218 10.31 -27.21 11.47
C PRO A 218 11.27 -26.05 11.20
N HIS A 219 12.15 -25.75 12.15
CA HIS A 219 13.23 -24.77 12.00
C HIS A 219 14.57 -25.49 11.84
N ARG A 220 15.40 -25.05 10.90
CA ARG A 220 16.78 -25.51 10.89
C ARG A 220 17.57 -24.88 12.04
N PRO A 221 18.57 -25.57 12.59
CA PRO A 221 19.55 -24.94 13.47
C PRO A 221 20.28 -23.82 12.72
N LEU A 222 20.50 -22.69 13.42
CA LEU A 222 21.29 -21.59 12.88
C LEU A 222 22.79 -21.84 13.16
N ASP A 223 23.64 -21.53 12.20
CA ASP A 223 25.09 -21.58 12.33
C ASP A 223 25.59 -20.32 13.09
N LEU A 224 25.02 -20.09 14.28
CA LEU A 224 25.30 -18.95 15.15
C LEU A 224 25.76 -19.42 16.54
N PRO A 225 26.66 -18.67 17.19
CA PRO A 225 26.93 -18.89 18.63
C PRO A 225 25.66 -18.63 19.46
N PRO A 226 25.62 -19.09 20.72
CA PRO A 226 24.46 -18.83 21.59
C PRO A 226 24.13 -17.33 21.67
N ALA A 227 22.85 -17.00 21.50
CA ALA A 227 22.36 -15.63 21.60
C ALA A 227 22.55 -15.08 23.04
N GLN A 228 23.14 -13.90 23.16
CA GLN A 228 23.22 -13.14 24.39
C GLN A 228 22.22 -11.99 24.33
N VAL A 229 21.22 -12.03 25.20
CA VAL A 229 20.16 -11.03 25.25
C VAL A 229 20.48 -9.98 26.31
N HIS A 230 20.51 -8.71 25.90
CA HIS A 230 20.79 -7.55 26.73
C HIS A 230 19.62 -6.58 26.71
N PRO A 231 18.82 -6.47 27.77
CA PRO A 231 17.81 -5.42 27.87
C PRO A 231 18.47 -4.06 28.03
N TYR A 232 17.88 -3.04 27.46
CA TYR A 232 18.25 -1.66 27.67
C TYR A 232 17.00 -0.79 27.75
N ARG A 233 17.14 0.40 28.32
CA ARG A 233 16.02 1.30 28.54
C ARG A 233 16.31 2.68 27.97
N THR A 234 15.31 3.26 27.32
CA THR A 234 15.37 4.62 26.79
C THR A 234 15.12 5.66 27.89
N ASP A 235 15.45 6.92 27.61
CA ASP A 235 15.27 8.01 28.59
C ASP A 235 13.79 8.30 28.90
N ASP A 236 12.86 7.96 27.96
CA ASP A 236 11.42 8.02 28.17
C ASP A 236 10.84 6.75 28.84
N GLY A 237 11.71 5.83 29.25
CA GLY A 237 11.35 4.67 30.07
C GLY A 237 10.86 3.46 29.31
N VAL A 238 11.06 3.38 27.99
CA VAL A 238 10.70 2.21 27.18
C VAL A 238 11.78 1.13 27.31
N ASP A 239 11.35 -0.10 27.65
CA ASP A 239 12.23 -1.26 27.72
C ASP A 239 12.40 -1.88 26.34
N LEU A 240 13.64 -1.98 25.89
CA LEU A 240 14.05 -2.47 24.58
C LEU A 240 15.10 -3.58 24.72
N ARG A 241 15.52 -4.18 23.59
CA ARG A 241 16.37 -5.37 23.61
C ARG A 241 17.47 -5.32 22.54
N LEU A 242 18.65 -5.77 22.93
CA LEU A 242 19.77 -6.10 22.05
C LEU A 242 20.01 -7.60 22.10
N THR A 243 20.24 -8.21 20.93
CA THR A 243 20.66 -9.60 20.84
C THR A 243 22.05 -9.65 20.23
N ARG A 244 22.99 -10.32 20.86
CA ARG A 244 24.40 -10.45 20.44
C ARG A 244 24.73 -11.87 20.04
N TYR A 245 25.44 -12.01 18.91
CA TYR A 245 26.06 -13.23 18.43
C TYR A 245 27.57 -12.98 18.29
N ARG A 246 28.37 -13.47 19.20
CA ARG A 246 29.82 -13.19 19.25
C ARG A 246 30.57 -14.09 18.26
N GLY A 247 30.78 -13.63 17.03
CA GLY A 247 31.47 -14.38 15.99
C GLY A 247 32.99 -14.26 15.99
N GLY A 248 33.53 -13.14 16.52
CA GLY A 248 34.96 -12.87 16.53
C GLY A 248 35.27 -11.49 17.11
N ASP A 249 36.41 -10.92 16.70
CA ASP A 249 36.94 -9.66 17.26
C ASP A 249 36.75 -8.47 16.29
N LYS A 250 36.21 -8.69 15.10
CA LYS A 250 35.83 -7.62 14.17
C LYS A 250 34.51 -6.96 14.60
N GLY A 251 34.32 -5.70 14.27
CA GLY A 251 33.13 -4.92 14.64
C GLY A 251 33.29 -4.28 16.02
N PRO A 252 32.20 -3.95 16.73
CA PRO A 252 30.82 -4.47 16.63
C PRO A 252 30.02 -4.00 15.40
N VAL A 253 29.22 -4.91 14.85
CA VAL A 253 28.29 -4.63 13.75
C VAL A 253 26.86 -4.75 14.27
N VAL A 254 26.06 -3.70 14.11
CA VAL A 254 24.70 -3.65 14.64
C VAL A 254 23.69 -3.64 13.49
N LEU A 255 22.82 -4.62 13.46
CA LEU A 255 21.75 -4.81 12.48
C LEU A 255 20.45 -4.18 13.00
N VAL A 256 19.76 -3.36 12.17
CA VAL A 256 18.55 -2.62 12.57
C VAL A 256 17.45 -2.82 11.55
N HIS A 257 16.38 -3.50 11.92
CA HIS A 257 15.25 -3.84 11.06
C HIS A 257 14.33 -2.65 10.76
N GLY A 258 13.43 -2.85 9.79
CA GLY A 258 12.40 -1.88 9.41
C GLY A 258 11.21 -1.82 10.37
N MET A 259 10.24 -0.97 10.04
CA MET A 259 8.99 -0.82 10.78
C MET A 259 8.12 -2.07 10.66
N GLY A 260 7.45 -2.43 11.77
CA GLY A 260 6.55 -3.57 11.84
C GLY A 260 7.21 -4.91 11.55
N ALA A 261 8.55 -4.96 11.64
CA ALA A 261 9.39 -6.14 11.49
C ALA A 261 10.07 -6.50 12.81
N ASN A 262 10.95 -7.49 12.80
CA ASN A 262 11.66 -7.97 13.97
C ASN A 262 13.06 -8.57 13.60
N PRO A 263 13.85 -9.07 14.55
CA PRO A 263 15.18 -9.65 14.33
C PRO A 263 15.26 -10.76 13.27
N LEU A 264 14.16 -11.47 13.00
CA LEU A 264 14.13 -12.51 11.98
C LEU A 264 14.48 -11.96 10.58
N THR A 265 14.37 -10.65 10.34
CA THR A 265 14.90 -10.02 9.13
C THR A 265 16.35 -10.45 8.84
N TYR A 266 17.15 -10.74 9.86
CA TYR A 266 18.57 -11.06 9.75
C TYR A 266 18.92 -12.49 10.18
N THR A 267 18.00 -13.19 10.86
CA THR A 267 18.23 -14.54 11.41
C THR A 267 17.24 -15.58 10.91
N LEU A 268 16.52 -15.27 9.80
CA LEU A 268 15.52 -16.18 9.26
C LEU A 268 16.18 -17.49 8.80
N ASP A 269 15.70 -18.60 9.34
CA ASP A 269 16.26 -19.95 9.11
C ASP A 269 15.97 -20.49 7.69
N THR A 270 15.04 -19.91 6.97
CA THR A 270 14.77 -20.25 5.55
C THR A 270 15.81 -19.67 4.60
N VAL A 271 16.58 -18.66 5.04
CA VAL A 271 17.70 -18.08 4.27
C VAL A 271 19.01 -18.70 4.74
N LYS A 272 19.82 -19.27 3.83
CA LYS A 272 21.06 -19.94 4.21
C LYS A 272 22.23 -19.55 3.29
N PRO A 273 23.30 -18.93 3.83
CA PRO A 273 23.32 -18.32 5.17
C PRO A 273 22.44 -17.10 5.23
N ASN A 274 21.83 -16.80 6.39
CA ASN A 274 21.25 -15.49 6.65
C ASN A 274 22.34 -14.46 6.97
N LEU A 275 21.97 -13.16 7.07
CA LEU A 275 22.99 -12.11 7.23
C LEU A 275 23.77 -12.23 8.54
N ALA A 276 23.13 -12.62 9.64
CA ALA A 276 23.80 -12.81 10.92
C ALA A 276 24.82 -13.95 10.85
N GLU A 277 24.44 -15.11 10.27
CA GLU A 277 25.36 -16.24 10.04
C GLU A 277 26.53 -15.83 9.15
N TYR A 278 26.23 -15.07 8.08
CA TYR A 278 27.26 -14.63 7.14
C TYR A 278 28.30 -13.74 7.82
N LEU A 279 27.87 -12.76 8.61
CA LEU A 279 28.77 -11.85 9.32
C LEU A 279 29.56 -12.56 10.42
N VAL A 280 28.93 -13.45 11.19
CA VAL A 280 29.59 -14.27 12.20
C VAL A 280 30.69 -15.13 11.56
N ALA A 281 30.41 -15.77 10.42
CA ALA A 281 31.39 -16.55 9.67
C ALA A 281 32.59 -15.72 9.17
N HIS A 282 32.41 -14.40 8.99
CA HIS A 282 33.47 -13.45 8.63
C HIS A 282 34.19 -12.84 9.84
N GLY A 283 33.92 -13.32 11.06
CA GLY A 283 34.60 -12.93 12.28
C GLY A 283 34.08 -11.68 12.96
N TYR A 284 32.85 -11.22 12.63
CA TYR A 284 32.25 -10.05 13.25
C TYR A 284 31.54 -10.38 14.56
N ASP A 285 31.60 -9.43 15.52
CA ASP A 285 30.75 -9.38 16.72
C ASP A 285 29.41 -8.76 16.31
N VAL A 286 28.40 -9.59 16.10
CA VAL A 286 27.09 -9.19 15.50
C VAL A 286 26.08 -8.89 16.59
N TRP A 287 25.48 -7.71 16.51
CA TRP A 287 24.40 -7.26 17.37
C TRP A 287 23.14 -7.02 16.55
N ILE A 288 21.97 -7.26 17.12
CA ILE A 288 20.67 -6.89 16.52
C ILE A 288 19.96 -5.97 17.49
N GLN A 289 19.66 -4.76 17.03
CA GLN A 289 18.86 -3.79 17.78
C GLN A 289 17.38 -4.03 17.52
N GLU A 290 16.64 -4.27 18.61
CA GLU A 290 15.19 -4.16 18.61
C GLU A 290 14.82 -2.82 19.22
N TRP A 291 14.30 -1.95 18.36
CA TRP A 291 13.76 -0.65 18.74
C TRP A 291 12.25 -0.77 18.98
N ARG A 292 11.59 0.31 19.46
CA ARG A 292 10.17 0.26 19.88
C ARG A 292 9.20 -0.23 18.80
N GLY A 293 9.58 -0.23 17.53
CA GLY A 293 8.79 -0.77 16.42
C GLY A 293 9.01 -2.27 16.14
N SER A 294 9.78 -3.00 16.98
CA SER A 294 9.94 -4.44 16.85
C SER A 294 8.67 -5.18 17.27
N THR A 295 8.12 -6.01 16.37
CA THR A 295 6.89 -6.77 16.62
C THR A 295 7.01 -7.80 17.74
N GLN A 296 8.22 -8.11 18.18
CA GLN A 296 8.51 -9.00 19.32
C GLN A 296 8.54 -8.25 20.67
N LEU A 297 8.43 -6.93 20.69
CA LEU A 297 8.42 -6.13 21.91
C LEU A 297 7.02 -5.57 22.20
N PRO A 298 6.60 -5.51 23.47
CA PRO A 298 5.34 -4.87 23.85
C PRO A 298 5.24 -3.41 23.41
N ALA A 299 6.37 -2.71 23.27
CA ALA A 299 6.45 -1.32 22.84
C ALA A 299 5.85 -1.09 21.45
N SER A 300 5.81 -2.10 20.57
CA SER A 300 5.27 -2.00 19.20
C SER A 300 3.78 -1.68 19.15
N THR A 301 3.05 -1.88 20.22
CA THR A 301 1.62 -1.54 20.34
C THR A 301 1.39 -0.12 20.87
N GLY A 302 2.46 0.60 21.22
CA GLY A 302 2.42 2.01 21.61
C GLY A 302 2.24 2.93 20.40
N GLN A 303 2.01 4.22 20.69
CA GLN A 303 2.01 5.28 19.67
C GLN A 303 3.33 6.05 19.77
N PHE A 304 4.07 6.08 18.69
CA PHE A 304 5.38 6.75 18.61
C PHE A 304 5.66 7.20 17.16
N ASN A 305 6.62 8.05 16.98
CA ASN A 305 7.01 8.56 15.68
C ASN A 305 8.53 8.37 15.42
N ALA A 306 9.02 8.75 14.25
CA ALA A 306 10.42 8.58 13.88
C ALA A 306 11.37 9.45 14.70
N ASP A 307 10.91 10.60 15.21
CA ASP A 307 11.72 11.47 16.09
C ASP A 307 12.00 10.77 17.42
N ASP A 308 11.01 10.03 17.99
CA ASP A 308 11.17 9.28 19.23
C ASP A 308 12.24 8.19 19.04
N VAL A 309 12.19 7.45 17.94
CA VAL A 309 13.17 6.41 17.63
C VAL A 309 14.57 6.99 17.44
N ALA A 310 14.69 8.06 16.65
CA ALA A 310 15.96 8.70 16.34
C ALA A 310 16.63 9.36 17.56
N ASN A 311 15.82 9.93 18.45
CA ASN A 311 16.36 10.72 19.56
C ASN A 311 16.42 9.94 20.89
N LEU A 312 15.74 8.80 21.01
CA LEU A 312 15.66 8.04 22.25
C LEU A 312 16.18 6.61 22.08
N ASP A 313 15.69 5.84 21.10
CA ASP A 313 16.01 4.41 20.97
C ASP A 313 17.44 4.18 20.49
N HIS A 314 17.86 4.88 19.42
CA HIS A 314 19.18 4.70 18.84
C HIS A 314 20.31 5.17 19.77
N PRO A 315 20.24 6.36 20.41
CA PRO A 315 21.24 6.76 21.38
C PRO A 315 21.35 5.81 22.58
N ALA A 316 20.22 5.29 23.07
CA ALA A 316 20.20 4.34 24.18
C ALA A 316 20.87 3.00 23.79
N ALA A 317 20.63 2.51 22.56
CA ALA A 317 21.29 1.31 22.04
C ALA A 317 22.79 1.52 21.87
N GLU A 318 23.21 2.63 21.25
CA GLU A 318 24.63 2.98 21.08
C GLU A 318 25.35 3.01 22.43
N LYS A 319 24.78 3.67 23.43
CA LYS A 319 25.29 3.76 24.79
C LYS A 319 25.37 2.39 25.46
N ALA A 320 24.34 1.55 25.31
CA ALA A 320 24.31 0.22 25.90
C ALA A 320 25.39 -0.69 25.31
N ILE A 321 25.56 -0.71 23.98
CA ILE A 321 26.57 -1.52 23.31
C ILE A 321 27.97 -1.01 23.68
N ALA A 322 28.19 0.30 23.70
CA ALA A 322 29.47 0.87 24.11
C ALA A 322 29.84 0.50 25.54
N ALA A 323 28.87 0.49 26.46
CA ALA A 323 29.11 0.05 27.87
C ALA A 323 29.42 -1.43 27.97
N LEU A 324 28.81 -2.29 27.16
CA LEU A 324 29.00 -3.74 27.17
C LEU A 324 30.31 -4.19 26.48
N THR A 325 30.75 -3.44 25.47
CA THR A 325 31.93 -3.82 24.66
C THR A 325 33.17 -3.02 24.96
N GLY A 326 33.04 -1.87 25.62
CA GLY A 326 34.12 -0.88 25.77
C GLY A 326 34.47 -0.15 24.47
N ARG A 327 33.76 -0.39 23.36
CA ARG A 327 34.00 0.17 22.03
C ARG A 327 32.99 1.29 21.73
N ARG A 328 33.43 2.29 20.98
CA ARG A 328 32.59 3.39 20.54
C ARG A 328 32.50 3.47 19.00
N ASP A 329 33.37 2.75 18.31
CA ASP A 329 33.43 2.60 16.88
C ASP A 329 32.41 1.53 16.42
N LEU A 330 31.12 1.87 16.48
CA LEU A 330 30.03 0.98 16.13
C LEU A 330 29.63 1.17 14.67
N HIS A 331 29.49 0.04 13.94
CA HIS A 331 29.10 0.01 12.54
C HIS A 331 27.65 -0.45 12.42
N TRP A 332 26.82 0.30 11.70
CA TRP A 332 25.39 0.07 11.65
C TRP A 332 24.95 -0.36 10.26
N VAL A 333 24.28 -1.49 10.17
CA VAL A 333 23.65 -2.01 8.96
C VAL A 333 22.14 -1.94 9.16
N THR A 334 21.51 -1.03 8.48
CA THR A 334 20.13 -0.65 8.73
C THR A 334 19.24 -0.91 7.52
N HIS A 335 17.95 -1.13 7.77
CA HIS A 335 17.00 -1.42 6.71
C HIS A 335 15.70 -0.61 6.86
N CYS A 336 15.18 -0.10 5.73
CA CYS A 336 13.87 0.56 5.63
C CYS A 336 13.75 1.74 6.63
N VAL A 337 12.72 1.76 7.48
CA VAL A 337 12.52 2.82 8.49
C VAL A 337 13.69 2.89 9.46
N GLY A 338 14.34 1.77 9.78
CA GLY A 338 15.59 1.78 10.54
C GLY A 338 16.68 2.63 9.87
N SER A 339 16.78 2.61 8.53
CA SER A 339 17.70 3.49 7.79
C SER A 339 17.33 4.97 7.90
N MET A 340 16.03 5.29 7.80
CA MET A 340 15.55 6.67 7.95
C MET A 340 15.84 7.21 9.35
N THR A 341 15.48 6.47 10.39
CA THR A 341 15.62 6.90 11.79
C THR A 341 17.08 6.98 12.22
N TRP A 342 17.97 6.09 11.71
CA TRP A 342 19.41 6.22 11.92
C TRP A 342 20.01 7.44 11.21
N MET A 343 19.54 7.75 10.00
CA MET A 343 19.94 8.98 9.33
C MET A 343 19.44 10.22 10.09
N MET A 344 18.20 10.19 10.60
CA MET A 344 17.67 11.27 11.46
C MET A 344 18.51 11.44 12.73
N ALA A 345 18.85 10.35 13.44
CA ALA A 345 19.68 10.38 14.64
C ALA A 345 21.07 10.97 14.38
N THR A 346 21.70 10.58 13.28
CA THR A 346 22.99 11.11 12.85
C THR A 346 22.89 12.61 12.54
N LEU A 347 21.89 13.03 11.77
CA LEU A 347 21.69 14.45 11.45
C LEU A 347 21.27 15.29 12.66
N ALA A 348 20.53 14.70 13.62
CA ALA A 348 20.23 15.35 14.90
C ALA A 348 21.48 15.49 15.79
N GLY A 349 22.48 14.62 15.58
CA GLY A 349 23.70 14.54 16.41
C GLY A 349 23.44 13.85 17.75
N THR A 350 22.43 12.99 17.83
CA THR A 350 22.12 12.18 19.01
C THR A 350 22.92 10.89 19.06
N THR A 351 23.52 10.49 17.93
CA THR A 351 24.37 9.32 17.76
C THR A 351 25.66 9.66 17.02
N THR A 352 26.68 8.81 17.16
CA THR A 352 28.02 8.98 16.54
C THR A 352 28.49 7.66 15.90
N PRO A 353 27.80 7.16 14.86
CA PRO A 353 28.18 5.91 14.21
C PRO A 353 29.54 6.01 13.53
N ALA A 354 30.34 4.94 13.60
CA ALA A 354 31.59 4.85 12.85
C ALA A 354 31.34 4.68 11.34
N SER A 355 30.28 3.97 10.96
CA SER A 355 29.79 3.89 9.58
C SER A 355 28.30 3.53 9.54
N LEU A 356 27.65 3.85 8.41
CA LEU A 356 26.25 3.52 8.14
C LEU A 356 26.11 2.78 6.81
N LEU A 357 25.43 1.64 6.84
CA LEU A 357 24.84 1.06 5.64
C LEU A 357 23.33 1.26 5.70
N LEU A 358 22.80 1.98 4.73
CA LEU A 358 21.38 2.36 4.63
C LEU A 358 20.72 1.56 3.50
N SER A 359 19.88 0.58 3.83
CA SER A 359 19.21 -0.24 2.84
C SER A 359 17.80 0.26 2.55
N SER A 360 17.48 0.38 1.26
CA SER A 360 16.17 0.68 0.68
C SER A 360 15.71 2.13 0.76
N VAL A 361 16.24 2.94 1.66
CA VAL A 361 15.94 4.38 1.80
C VAL A 361 17.04 5.06 2.61
N GLY A 362 17.14 6.37 2.50
CA GLY A 362 18.01 7.23 3.31
C GLY A 362 17.30 8.50 3.70
N ALA A 363 17.88 9.66 3.36
CA ALA A 363 17.31 10.97 3.69
C ALA A 363 16.13 11.39 2.80
N HIS A 364 15.93 10.75 1.65
CA HIS A 364 14.91 11.14 0.65
C HIS A 364 13.94 9.96 0.39
N PRO A 365 12.82 9.86 1.13
CA PRO A 365 11.82 8.81 0.92
C PRO A 365 10.94 9.12 -0.29
N ILE A 366 11.17 8.42 -1.41
CA ILE A 366 10.38 8.56 -2.64
C ILE A 366 9.52 7.32 -2.82
N ALA A 367 8.23 7.46 -2.57
CA ALA A 367 7.26 6.38 -2.68
C ALA A 367 6.64 6.27 -4.10
N PRO A 368 6.11 5.10 -4.50
CA PRO A 368 5.33 4.93 -5.71
C PRO A 368 4.11 5.87 -5.78
N ARG A 369 3.60 6.11 -7.00
CA ARG A 369 2.52 7.08 -7.25
C ARG A 369 1.30 6.89 -6.34
N LEU A 370 0.86 5.64 -6.15
CA LEU A 370 -0.31 5.32 -5.31
C LEU A 370 -0.03 5.63 -3.83
N THR A 371 1.13 5.26 -3.32
CA THR A 371 1.53 5.56 -1.94
C THR A 371 1.64 7.07 -1.72
N ARG A 372 2.19 7.81 -2.70
CA ARG A 372 2.21 9.29 -2.67
C ARG A 372 0.81 9.90 -2.66
N LEU A 373 -0.14 9.30 -3.39
CA LEU A 373 -1.54 9.75 -3.35
C LEU A 373 -2.15 9.50 -1.96
N LYS A 374 -1.96 8.31 -1.37
CA LYS A 374 -2.39 8.01 0.01
C LYS A 374 -1.79 9.01 1.02
N ALA A 375 -0.50 9.35 0.87
CA ALA A 375 0.19 10.33 1.71
C ALA A 375 -0.37 11.76 1.53
N ARG A 376 -0.66 12.18 0.29
CA ARG A 376 -1.28 13.48 -0.01
C ARG A 376 -2.69 13.60 0.59
N LEU A 377 -3.48 12.53 0.54
CA LEU A 377 -4.80 12.44 1.16
C LEU A 377 -4.74 12.30 2.69
N ARG A 378 -3.56 12.25 3.28
CA ARG A 378 -3.34 12.05 4.73
C ARG A 378 -4.09 10.82 5.27
N ALA A 379 -4.14 9.75 4.47
CA ALA A 379 -4.92 8.54 4.80
C ALA A 379 -4.59 7.94 6.17
N PRO A 380 -3.32 7.79 6.62
CA PRO A 380 -3.03 7.30 7.98
C PRO A 380 -3.60 8.21 9.06
N GLY A 381 -3.44 9.53 8.95
CA GLY A 381 -3.98 10.49 9.91
C GLY A 381 -5.51 10.53 9.94
N MET A 382 -6.17 10.24 8.82
CA MET A 382 -7.63 10.12 8.75
C MET A 382 -8.10 8.85 9.48
N LEU A 383 -7.45 7.71 9.27
CA LEU A 383 -7.73 6.46 9.98
C LEU A 383 -7.49 6.63 11.50
N HIS A 384 -6.43 7.31 11.89
CA HIS A 384 -6.16 7.62 13.30
C HIS A 384 -7.30 8.43 13.94
N ARG A 385 -7.83 9.46 13.25
CA ARG A 385 -9.00 10.25 13.73
C ARG A 385 -10.28 9.42 13.83
N LEU A 386 -10.39 8.34 13.06
CA LEU A 386 -11.50 7.38 13.15
C LEU A 386 -11.29 6.33 14.26
N GLY A 387 -10.26 6.48 15.09
CA GLY A 387 -9.97 5.61 16.23
C GLY A 387 -9.13 4.38 15.90
N VAL A 388 -8.66 4.23 14.66
CA VAL A 388 -7.72 3.17 14.30
C VAL A 388 -6.33 3.61 14.76
N GLN A 389 -5.74 2.89 15.70
CA GLN A 389 -4.42 3.19 16.24
C GLN A 389 -3.33 2.30 15.66
N LEU A 390 -3.67 1.06 15.37
CA LEU A 390 -2.75 0.00 14.92
C LEU A 390 -3.27 -0.66 13.66
N MET A 391 -2.34 -1.10 12.81
CA MET A 391 -2.62 -2.01 11.69
C MET A 391 -1.81 -3.28 11.88
N THR A 392 -2.35 -4.41 11.43
CA THR A 392 -1.64 -5.70 11.49
C THR A 392 -1.55 -6.33 10.11
N THR A 393 -0.41 -6.97 9.86
CA THR A 393 -0.21 -7.81 8.67
C THR A 393 -0.72 -9.23 8.89
N ASP A 394 -0.95 -9.64 10.15
CA ASP A 394 -1.46 -10.96 10.47
C ASP A 394 -2.85 -11.19 9.91
N SER A 395 -3.05 -12.37 9.34
CA SER A 395 -4.33 -12.81 8.80
C SER A 395 -4.56 -14.27 9.15
N TYR A 396 -5.42 -14.51 10.13
CA TYR A 396 -5.70 -15.84 10.65
C TYR A 396 -7.00 -16.43 10.07
N ASP A 397 -7.08 -17.76 10.02
CA ASP A 397 -8.24 -18.51 9.51
C ASP A 397 -9.51 -18.36 10.38
N ASP A 398 -9.32 -18.16 11.69
CA ASP A 398 -10.35 -17.96 12.72
C ASP A 398 -10.76 -16.51 12.95
N GLU A 399 -10.25 -15.57 12.14
CA GLU A 399 -10.57 -14.15 12.26
C GLU A 399 -12.06 -13.84 12.07
N SER A 400 -12.47 -12.68 12.59
CA SER A 400 -13.81 -12.12 12.45
C SER A 400 -14.22 -11.93 10.99
N LEU A 401 -15.52 -11.92 10.72
CA LEU A 401 -16.06 -11.65 9.39
C LEU A 401 -15.58 -10.30 8.83
N GLY A 402 -15.43 -9.27 9.69
CA GLY A 402 -14.90 -7.96 9.29
C GLY A 402 -13.46 -8.03 8.78
N ALA A 403 -12.58 -8.78 9.46
CA ALA A 403 -11.21 -8.99 9.01
C ALA A 403 -11.14 -9.79 7.70
N LYS A 404 -12.05 -10.79 7.55
CA LYS A 404 -12.19 -11.56 6.29
C LYS A 404 -12.67 -10.69 5.13
N ALA A 405 -13.62 -9.77 5.39
CA ALA A 405 -14.09 -8.80 4.41
C ALA A 405 -12.98 -7.80 4.02
N PHE A 406 -12.19 -7.34 4.99
CA PHE A 406 -11.03 -6.49 4.73
C PHE A 406 -10.01 -7.20 3.81
N ASP A 407 -9.66 -8.46 4.08
CA ASP A 407 -8.78 -9.24 3.19
C ASP A 407 -9.36 -9.41 1.77
N ALA A 408 -10.69 -9.54 1.66
CA ALA A 408 -11.36 -9.58 0.37
C ALA A 408 -11.22 -8.24 -0.37
N LEU A 409 -11.37 -7.11 0.32
CA LEU A 409 -11.14 -5.78 -0.25
C LEU A 409 -9.69 -5.58 -0.70
N LEU A 410 -8.72 -6.12 0.04
CA LEU A 410 -7.30 -6.02 -0.31
C LEU A 410 -6.94 -6.73 -1.63
N ARG A 411 -7.79 -7.61 -2.15
CA ARG A 411 -7.61 -8.20 -3.49
C ARG A 411 -7.68 -7.14 -4.60
N PHE A 412 -8.32 -6.00 -4.33
CA PHE A 412 -8.40 -4.86 -5.25
C PHE A 412 -7.25 -3.87 -5.14
N ASN A 413 -6.30 -4.10 -4.21
CA ASN A 413 -5.10 -3.30 -4.17
C ASN A 413 -4.33 -3.51 -5.49
N PRO A 414 -4.07 -2.46 -6.29
CA PRO A 414 -3.40 -2.61 -7.58
C PRO A 414 -1.97 -3.07 -7.37
N ILE A 415 -1.70 -4.33 -7.70
CA ILE A 415 -0.41 -4.99 -7.60
C ILE A 415 -0.03 -5.49 -9.00
N PRO A 416 1.20 -5.26 -9.49
CA PRO A 416 1.69 -5.82 -10.74
C PRO A 416 1.45 -7.35 -10.80
N ARG A 417 1.17 -7.87 -12.00
CA ARG A 417 0.77 -9.28 -12.17
C ARG A 417 1.83 -10.24 -11.61
N GLU A 418 3.09 -9.94 -11.83
CA GLU A 418 4.25 -10.69 -11.38
C GLU A 418 4.42 -10.72 -9.85
N GLU A 419 3.79 -9.76 -9.13
CA GLU A 419 3.86 -9.65 -7.67
C GLU A 419 2.58 -10.15 -6.97
N ARG A 420 1.68 -10.80 -7.69
CA ARG A 420 0.44 -11.36 -7.12
C ARG A 420 0.67 -12.74 -6.54
N CYS A 421 0.19 -12.95 -5.34
CA CYS A 421 0.21 -14.25 -4.67
C CYS A 421 -1.09 -14.52 -3.89
N ALA A 422 -1.25 -15.76 -3.43
CA ALA A 422 -2.40 -16.18 -2.64
C ALA A 422 -2.33 -15.75 -1.16
N SER A 423 -1.17 -15.32 -0.65
CA SER A 423 -0.96 -14.99 0.76
C SER A 423 -1.74 -13.75 1.18
N SER A 424 -2.62 -13.89 2.18
CA SER A 424 -3.32 -12.75 2.78
C SER A 424 -2.38 -11.83 3.57
N VAL A 425 -1.33 -12.38 4.17
CA VAL A 425 -0.26 -11.61 4.85
C VAL A 425 0.46 -10.72 3.85
N CYS A 426 0.90 -11.27 2.73
CA CYS A 426 1.57 -10.51 1.67
C CYS A 426 0.67 -9.38 1.12
N ARG A 427 -0.64 -9.60 1.00
CA ARG A 427 -1.60 -8.56 0.59
C ARG A 427 -1.74 -7.46 1.62
N ARG A 428 -1.81 -7.79 2.92
CA ARG A 428 -1.82 -6.79 4.00
C ARG A 428 -0.54 -5.98 4.01
N LEU A 429 0.62 -6.63 3.87
CA LEU A 429 1.92 -5.97 3.71
C LEU A 429 1.90 -4.97 2.54
N SER A 430 1.45 -5.43 1.37
CA SER A 430 1.38 -4.59 0.16
C SER A 430 0.44 -3.40 0.32
N PHE A 431 -0.63 -3.54 1.08
CA PHE A 431 -1.55 -2.44 1.37
C PHE A 431 -0.97 -1.42 2.35
N ILE A 432 -0.33 -1.90 3.43
CA ILE A 432 0.20 -1.06 4.51
C ILE A 432 1.45 -0.32 4.03
N TYR A 433 2.42 -1.04 3.48
CA TYR A 433 3.75 -0.51 3.17
C TYR A 433 4.00 -0.32 1.67
N GLY A 434 3.44 -1.17 0.82
CA GLY A 434 3.80 -1.39 -0.56
C GLY A 434 4.33 -2.81 -0.77
N ILE A 435 4.73 -3.14 -1.99
CA ILE A 435 5.24 -4.48 -2.33
C ILE A 435 6.60 -4.67 -1.68
N SER A 436 6.61 -5.44 -0.58
CA SER A 436 7.76 -5.58 0.31
C SER A 436 8.78 -6.63 -0.14
N VAL A 437 8.40 -7.54 -1.03
CA VAL A 437 9.28 -8.55 -1.62
C VAL A 437 9.07 -8.60 -3.12
N HIS A 438 10.14 -8.86 -3.88
CA HIS A 438 10.03 -9.25 -5.27
C HIS A 438 9.87 -10.77 -5.33
N HIS A 439 8.68 -11.27 -5.73
CA HIS A 439 8.36 -12.70 -5.63
C HIS A 439 9.35 -13.60 -6.38
N ALA A 440 9.93 -13.10 -7.48
CA ALA A 440 10.97 -13.83 -8.21
C ALA A 440 12.33 -13.94 -7.47
N ALA A 441 12.55 -13.12 -6.44
CA ALA A 441 13.79 -13.08 -5.66
C ALA A 441 13.70 -13.77 -4.29
N VAL A 442 12.53 -14.29 -3.93
CA VAL A 442 12.29 -14.90 -2.62
C VAL A 442 11.77 -16.33 -2.79
N ASP A 443 12.37 -17.28 -2.06
CA ASP A 443 11.90 -18.67 -2.04
C ASP A 443 10.48 -18.78 -1.47
N GLU A 444 9.72 -19.77 -1.96
CA GLU A 444 8.34 -20.02 -1.52
C GLU A 444 8.25 -20.22 0.00
N LEU A 445 9.22 -20.94 0.60
CA LEU A 445 9.26 -21.15 2.04
C LEU A 445 9.50 -19.84 2.78
N THR A 446 10.44 -19.02 2.34
CA THR A 446 10.70 -17.68 2.90
C THR A 446 9.49 -16.76 2.75
N HIS A 447 8.82 -16.80 1.60
CA HIS A 447 7.57 -16.06 1.40
C HIS A 447 6.45 -16.52 2.35
N ALA A 448 6.34 -17.81 2.60
CA ALA A 448 5.35 -18.37 3.53
C ALA A 448 5.60 -17.95 4.99
N THR A 449 6.85 -17.61 5.37
CA THR A 449 7.23 -17.17 6.73
C THR A 449 7.11 -15.66 6.97
N LEU A 450 6.61 -14.88 6.02
CA LEU A 450 6.46 -13.42 6.20
C LEU A 450 5.64 -13.04 7.44
N HIS A 451 4.72 -13.89 7.88
CA HIS A 451 3.95 -13.69 9.11
C HIS A 451 4.79 -13.82 10.40
N GLU A 452 5.94 -14.47 10.36
CA GLU A 452 6.88 -14.55 11.49
C GLU A 452 7.72 -13.27 11.62
N LEU A 453 7.94 -12.57 10.47
CA LEU A 453 8.75 -11.36 10.41
C LEU A 453 7.94 -10.11 10.73
N PHE A 454 6.71 -10.05 10.21
CA PHE A 454 5.89 -8.86 10.24
C PHE A 454 4.69 -9.04 11.16
N GLY A 455 4.18 -7.94 11.70
CA GLY A 455 3.05 -7.96 12.61
C GLY A 455 2.37 -6.59 12.71
N VAL A 456 2.36 -6.03 13.92
CA VAL A 456 1.67 -4.77 14.22
C VAL A 456 2.52 -3.56 13.86
N THR A 457 1.85 -2.51 13.40
CA THR A 457 2.45 -1.18 13.18
C THR A 457 1.48 -0.09 13.62
N ASP A 458 2.02 1.00 14.17
CA ASP A 458 1.24 2.13 14.64
C ASP A 458 1.00 3.18 13.55
N LEU A 459 -0.12 3.91 13.65
CA LEU A 459 -0.49 4.93 12.67
C LEU A 459 0.17 6.29 12.91
N THR A 460 0.72 6.54 14.09
CA THR A 460 1.48 7.76 14.39
C THR A 460 2.79 7.76 13.59
N MET A 461 3.53 6.65 13.62
CA MET A 461 4.71 6.47 12.77
C MET A 461 4.35 6.56 11.29
N MET A 462 3.29 5.87 10.84
CA MET A 462 2.84 5.92 9.43
C MET A 462 2.49 7.34 8.99
N THR A 463 1.92 8.16 9.89
CA THR A 463 1.60 9.57 9.62
C THR A 463 2.87 10.41 9.44
N HIS A 464 3.88 10.15 10.27
CA HIS A 464 5.18 10.82 10.14
C HIS A 464 5.89 10.43 8.83
N LEU A 465 5.96 9.12 8.50
CA LEU A 465 6.53 8.65 7.24
C LEU A 465 5.80 9.22 6.01
N ALA A 466 4.46 9.33 6.06
CA ALA A 466 3.68 9.96 5.01
C ALA A 466 3.98 11.46 4.88
N THR A 467 4.34 12.14 5.99
CA THR A 467 4.78 13.54 5.98
C THR A 467 6.13 13.67 5.29
N CYS A 468 7.12 12.84 5.64
CA CYS A 468 8.42 12.82 4.96
C CYS A 468 8.28 12.50 3.46
N ALA A 469 7.46 11.50 3.09
CA ALA A 469 7.21 11.14 1.68
C ALA A 469 6.51 12.25 0.88
N ARG A 470 5.67 13.07 1.52
CA ARG A 470 5.00 14.22 0.90
C ARG A 470 5.96 15.38 0.69
N VAL A 471 6.84 15.63 1.64
CA VAL A 471 7.87 16.69 1.57
C VAL A 471 9.00 16.28 0.62
N GLY A 472 9.34 14.99 0.58
CA GLY A 472 10.39 14.40 -0.27
C GLY A 472 11.74 14.23 0.43
N HIS A 473 11.84 14.60 1.71
CA HIS A 473 13.02 14.39 2.55
C HIS A 473 12.63 14.24 4.03
N LEU A 474 13.60 13.92 4.88
CA LEU A 474 13.39 13.77 6.32
C LEU A 474 13.02 15.11 6.96
N VAL A 475 11.91 15.10 7.68
CA VAL A 475 11.44 16.23 8.50
C VAL A 475 11.00 15.71 9.86
N ALA A 476 10.84 16.57 10.85
CA ALA A 476 10.22 16.20 12.12
C ALA A 476 8.72 15.86 11.95
N ALA A 477 8.12 15.21 12.94
CA ALA A 477 6.71 14.80 12.90
C ALA A 477 5.75 15.97 12.68
N ASP A 478 6.12 17.18 13.11
CA ASP A 478 5.38 18.42 12.88
C ASP A 478 5.63 19.05 11.49
N GLY A 479 6.50 18.45 10.69
CA GLY A 479 6.83 18.87 9.33
C GLY A 479 7.98 19.88 9.23
N ARG A 480 8.62 20.26 10.34
CA ARG A 480 9.77 21.19 10.32
C ARG A 480 11.02 20.49 9.79
N ASP A 481 11.79 21.17 8.97
CA ASP A 481 13.09 20.71 8.47
C ASP A 481 14.18 20.93 9.51
N VAL A 482 14.33 19.99 10.43
CA VAL A 482 15.33 20.04 11.51
C VAL A 482 16.53 19.13 11.25
N TYR A 483 16.45 18.26 10.24
CA TYR A 483 17.47 17.25 9.94
C TYR A 483 18.38 17.68 8.80
N MET A 484 17.83 17.99 7.63
CA MET A 484 18.60 18.23 6.39
C MET A 484 19.65 19.35 6.51
N PRO A 485 19.43 20.46 7.27
CA PRO A 485 20.44 21.50 7.44
C PRO A 485 21.73 21.04 8.12
N ASN A 486 21.70 19.88 8.79
CA ASN A 486 22.83 19.36 9.56
C ASN A 486 23.68 18.32 8.77
N VAL A 487 23.67 18.36 7.45
CA VAL A 487 24.36 17.39 6.57
C VAL A 487 25.81 17.12 6.95
N LYS A 488 26.53 18.11 7.47
CA LYS A 488 27.92 17.97 7.91
C LYS A 488 28.14 16.88 8.97
N ARG A 489 27.10 16.53 9.74
CA ARG A 489 27.16 15.43 10.71
C ARG A 489 27.18 14.05 10.06
N ALA A 490 26.80 13.96 8.78
CA ALA A 490 26.87 12.74 7.98
C ALA A 490 28.21 12.55 7.26
N GLN A 491 29.27 13.25 7.67
CA GLN A 491 30.62 13.08 7.11
C GLN A 491 31.31 11.87 7.73
N LEU A 492 30.87 10.68 7.33
CA LEU A 492 31.35 9.36 7.73
C LEU A 492 31.13 8.37 6.55
N PRO A 493 31.75 7.17 6.58
CA PRO A 493 31.51 6.18 5.54
C PRO A 493 30.03 5.76 5.50
N ILE A 494 29.35 6.04 4.38
CA ILE A 494 27.96 5.64 4.14
C ILE A 494 27.85 4.86 2.85
N THR A 495 27.23 3.67 2.91
CA THR A 495 26.85 2.91 1.72
C THR A 495 25.33 2.80 1.66
N LEU A 496 24.78 3.11 0.48
CA LEU A 496 23.34 3.04 0.20
C LEU A 496 23.04 1.80 -0.66
N PHE A 497 22.23 0.89 -0.15
CA PHE A 497 21.74 -0.29 -0.87
C PHE A 497 20.34 -0.05 -1.40
N HIS A 498 20.05 -0.56 -2.60
CA HIS A 498 18.69 -0.54 -3.12
C HIS A 498 18.43 -1.71 -4.08
N GLY A 499 17.23 -2.28 -4.02
CA GLY A 499 16.75 -3.23 -5.01
C GLY A 499 16.05 -2.51 -6.17
N ALA A 500 16.36 -2.87 -7.42
CA ALA A 500 15.77 -2.24 -8.61
C ALA A 500 14.24 -2.42 -8.70
N HIS A 501 13.71 -3.52 -8.13
CA HIS A 501 12.29 -3.84 -8.07
C HIS A 501 11.61 -3.39 -6.75
N ASN A 502 12.23 -2.47 -6.00
CA ASN A 502 11.65 -1.97 -4.75
C ASN A 502 10.44 -1.06 -5.03
N LEU A 503 9.26 -1.49 -4.56
CA LEU A 503 7.99 -0.80 -4.72
C LEU A 503 7.38 -0.33 -3.37
N VAL A 504 8.20 -0.26 -2.32
CA VAL A 504 7.91 0.45 -1.06
C VAL A 504 8.50 1.86 -1.14
N TRP A 505 9.82 1.95 -1.34
CA TRP A 505 10.57 3.15 -1.68
C TRP A 505 11.24 2.94 -3.04
N LEU A 506 11.08 3.89 -3.95
CA LEU A 506 11.65 3.76 -5.30
C LEU A 506 13.19 3.91 -5.28
N PRO A 507 13.91 3.34 -6.27
CA PRO A 507 15.38 3.45 -6.36
C PRO A 507 15.92 4.87 -6.35
N GLU A 508 15.09 5.84 -6.73
CA GLU A 508 15.39 7.27 -6.65
C GLU A 508 15.60 7.75 -5.22
N SER A 509 15.05 7.07 -4.21
CA SER A 509 15.22 7.43 -2.79
C SER A 509 16.69 7.41 -2.38
N THR A 510 17.39 6.30 -2.63
CA THR A 510 18.83 6.21 -2.32
C THR A 510 19.67 7.01 -3.32
N LYS A 511 19.20 7.17 -4.58
CA LYS A 511 19.91 8.01 -5.55
C LYS A 511 19.93 9.47 -5.13
N GLN A 512 18.80 10.05 -4.76
CA GLN A 512 18.75 11.45 -4.30
C GLN A 512 19.51 11.65 -2.98
N THR A 513 19.47 10.67 -2.07
CA THR A 513 20.29 10.73 -0.85
C THR A 513 21.77 10.71 -1.18
N TYR A 514 22.21 9.84 -2.10
CA TYR A 514 23.60 9.79 -2.54
C TYR A 514 24.03 11.11 -3.21
N ASP A 515 23.24 11.60 -4.18
CA ASP A 515 23.54 12.83 -4.90
C ASP A 515 23.62 14.04 -3.94
N TRP A 516 22.74 14.09 -2.93
CA TRP A 516 22.75 15.11 -1.90
C TRP A 516 24.01 15.05 -1.01
N LEU A 517 24.37 13.84 -0.51
CA LEU A 517 25.57 13.67 0.31
C LEU A 517 26.83 14.06 -0.47
N VAL A 518 26.95 13.60 -1.71
CA VAL A 518 28.10 13.95 -2.60
C VAL A 518 28.12 15.44 -2.92
N GLY A 519 26.97 16.05 -3.18
CA GLY A 519 26.87 17.48 -3.48
C GLY A 519 27.27 18.39 -2.31
N GLU A 520 26.94 18.00 -1.09
CA GLU A 520 27.20 18.80 0.12
C GLU A 520 28.57 18.52 0.75
N LEU A 521 29.04 17.25 0.67
CA LEU A 521 30.22 16.79 1.43
C LEU A 521 31.37 16.29 0.54
N GLY A 522 31.18 16.20 -0.77
CA GLY A 522 32.12 15.57 -1.69
C GLY A 522 31.89 14.05 -1.83
N PRO A 523 32.59 13.40 -2.76
CA PRO A 523 32.35 11.97 -3.07
C PRO A 523 32.98 10.99 -2.07
N ASP A 524 33.93 11.45 -1.25
CA ASP A 524 34.74 10.58 -0.41
C ASP A 524 33.90 9.97 0.74
N GLY A 525 33.97 8.65 0.87
CA GLY A 525 33.23 7.91 1.91
C GLY A 525 31.84 7.46 1.53
N PHE A 526 31.29 7.90 0.39
CA PHE A 526 29.94 7.52 -0.04
C PHE A 526 29.95 6.52 -1.19
N GLU A 527 29.03 5.55 -1.13
CA GLU A 527 28.81 4.56 -2.17
C GLU A 527 27.33 4.27 -2.32
N ARG A 528 26.87 4.00 -3.54
CA ARG A 528 25.51 3.51 -3.80
C ARG A 528 25.57 2.25 -4.65
N ILE A 529 24.87 1.20 -4.19
CA ILE A 529 24.78 -0.08 -4.90
C ILE A 529 23.31 -0.37 -5.19
N LEU A 530 23.03 -0.65 -6.48
CA LEU A 530 21.71 -1.08 -6.97
C LEU A 530 21.80 -2.57 -7.32
N PHE A 531 20.86 -3.37 -6.80
CA PHE A 531 20.74 -4.80 -7.08
C PHE A 531 19.59 -5.05 -8.04
N ASP A 532 19.90 -5.51 -9.25
CA ASP A 532 18.94 -5.59 -10.37
C ASP A 532 17.73 -6.49 -10.07
N ASN A 533 17.91 -7.63 -9.40
CA ASN A 533 16.86 -8.62 -9.15
C ASN A 533 16.33 -8.60 -7.70
N HIS A 534 16.37 -7.46 -7.02
CA HIS A 534 15.95 -7.36 -5.63
C HIS A 534 14.81 -6.35 -5.47
N GLY A 535 13.85 -6.68 -4.62
CA GLY A 535 12.80 -5.78 -4.14
C GLY A 535 13.21 -5.05 -2.87
N HIS A 536 12.23 -4.83 -1.96
CA HIS A 536 12.47 -4.06 -0.74
C HIS A 536 13.24 -4.85 0.32
N GLN A 537 12.74 -6.03 0.69
CA GLN A 537 13.33 -6.89 1.73
C GLN A 537 14.44 -7.80 1.19
N ASP A 538 14.49 -8.01 -0.09
CA ASP A 538 15.29 -9.06 -0.73
C ASP A 538 16.80 -8.81 -0.60
N ASN A 539 17.22 -7.58 -0.29
CA ASN A 539 18.62 -7.29 0.06
C ASN A 539 19.06 -8.02 1.35
N MET A 540 18.09 -8.33 2.24
CA MET A 540 18.37 -8.95 3.56
C MET A 540 17.95 -10.42 3.61
N MET A 541 16.92 -10.82 2.85
CA MET A 541 16.32 -12.15 2.97
C MET A 541 16.00 -12.83 1.62
N GLY A 542 16.46 -12.28 0.51
CA GLY A 542 16.28 -12.88 -0.81
C GLY A 542 17.12 -14.14 -0.98
N ALA A 543 16.69 -15.03 -1.87
CA ALA A 543 17.38 -16.30 -2.18
C ALA A 543 18.83 -16.11 -2.64
N GLN A 544 19.14 -14.96 -3.25
CA GLN A 544 20.48 -14.62 -3.76
C GLN A 544 21.22 -13.58 -2.89
N SER A 545 20.69 -13.20 -1.74
CA SER A 545 21.30 -12.14 -0.91
C SER A 545 22.71 -12.50 -0.45
N ALA A 546 22.96 -13.78 -0.13
CA ALA A 546 24.28 -14.26 0.28
C ALA A 546 25.36 -14.12 -0.81
N GLN A 547 24.96 -14.14 -2.08
CA GLN A 547 25.86 -13.98 -3.23
C GLN A 547 25.97 -12.53 -3.70
N ALA A 548 24.91 -11.73 -3.58
CA ALA A 548 24.84 -10.38 -4.12
C ALA A 548 25.03 -9.29 -3.04
N ALA A 549 24.18 -9.28 -2.03
CA ALA A 549 24.11 -8.19 -1.06
C ALA A 549 25.10 -8.36 0.11
N PHE A 550 25.23 -9.55 0.68
CA PHE A 550 26.06 -9.77 1.88
C PHE A 550 27.56 -9.52 1.65
N PRO A 551 28.16 -9.91 0.50
CA PRO A 551 29.55 -9.51 0.21
C PRO A 551 29.74 -8.00 0.16
N ALA A 552 28.72 -7.24 -0.28
CA ALA A 552 28.79 -5.78 -0.29
C ALA A 552 28.67 -5.18 1.12
N VAL A 553 27.95 -5.83 2.04
CA VAL A 553 27.95 -5.45 3.47
C VAL A 553 29.37 -5.59 4.04
N VAL A 554 30.04 -6.74 3.82
CA VAL A 554 31.41 -6.97 4.29
C VAL A 554 32.38 -5.95 3.69
N ARG A 555 32.31 -5.67 2.38
CA ARG A 555 33.15 -4.61 1.76
C ARG A 555 32.94 -3.24 2.41
N HIS A 556 31.70 -2.88 2.73
CA HIS A 556 31.42 -1.63 3.45
C HIS A 556 32.11 -1.59 4.83
N LEU A 557 31.97 -2.67 5.59
CA LEU A 557 32.56 -2.79 6.93
C LEU A 557 34.09 -2.73 6.87
N GLU A 558 34.73 -3.48 5.97
CA GLU A 558 36.19 -3.48 5.79
C GLU A 558 36.71 -2.10 5.36
N ARG A 559 36.01 -1.43 4.44
CA ARG A 559 36.33 -0.04 4.05
C ARG A 559 36.20 0.95 5.20
N ALA A 560 35.28 0.73 6.11
CA ALA A 560 35.07 1.54 7.30
C ALA A 560 35.98 1.18 8.47
N GLY A 561 36.83 0.16 8.36
CA GLY A 561 37.79 -0.25 9.38
C GLY A 561 37.19 -1.10 10.52
N ALA A 562 36.06 -1.79 10.27
CA ALA A 562 35.36 -2.65 11.24
C ALA A 562 36.09 -3.96 11.56
#